data_d4362cf78424b30a3f46873c8c20e43c
#
_entry.id   d4362cf78424b30a3f46873c8c20e43c
#
_cell.length_a   1.000
_cell.length_b   1.000
_cell.length_c   1.000
_cell.angle_alpha   90.00
_cell.angle_beta   90.00
_cell.angle_gamma   90.00
#
_symmetry.space_group_name_H-M   'P 1'
#
loop_
_entity.id
_entity.type
_entity.pdbx_description
1 polymer ?
#
loop_
_entity_poly.entity_id
_entity_poly.type
_entity_poly.pdbx_seq_one_letter_code
_entity_poly.pdbx_strand_id
1 'polypeptide(L)'
;MRPIGVIVIGAFTDRAGRRAGLSLSILLMVIGTTMTALMPGYATIGLAAPILILLARLLQGFSVGGEFGSAVTFLAEQTASRKGFVASWQWASTGVTGFLASAFGLLLTNALSPEQLVDWGWRVPFLFGILVGPVGLYIRHRLDETPEYVEIKPTRTPVHDVARQNPVEMLLAMGASASSNSSAYIIHYIPTYAMKELHLPQSTGFTATLVGAIILGIASPFAGHLSDKFGRSGILTGTGWLFFLTTWPLFYLMVAFPTLATAVFAAGWLSLVKAGYSGVLPSQLSELFPTPVRAIGVSLSFAVAVTVFGGFTPFVSTWLIAETGNSLSPSFYIMFTAALSLIALVFVRRRRYPR
;
A
#
# COMPACT_ATOMS: atom_id res chain seq x y z
N MET A 1 -4.06 -8.20 -10.68
CA MET A 1 -3.68 -7.36 -11.85
C MET A 1 -2.39 -6.56 -11.67
N ARG A 2 -2.01 -6.13 -10.44
CA ARG A 2 -0.74 -5.39 -10.21
C ARG A 2 0.51 -6.07 -10.79
N PRO A 3 0.77 -7.38 -10.59
CA PRO A 3 1.96 -8.02 -11.18
C PRO A 3 1.99 -7.97 -12.71
N ILE A 4 0.82 -8.13 -13.34
CA ILE A 4 0.69 -8.02 -14.81
C ILE A 4 0.99 -6.60 -15.26
N GLY A 5 0.49 -5.59 -14.52
CA GLY A 5 0.78 -4.18 -14.76
C GLY A 5 2.27 -3.86 -14.69
N VAL A 6 3.00 -4.43 -13.70
CA VAL A 6 4.47 -4.29 -13.62
C VAL A 6 5.14 -4.76 -14.91
N ILE A 7 4.73 -5.93 -15.40
CA ILE A 7 5.34 -6.53 -16.59
C ILE A 7 5.04 -5.71 -17.84
N VAL A 8 3.76 -5.39 -18.08
CA VAL A 8 3.32 -4.76 -19.33
C VAL A 8 3.68 -3.27 -19.37
N ILE A 9 3.37 -2.53 -18.28
CA ILE A 9 3.70 -1.09 -18.20
C ILE A 9 5.21 -0.90 -18.07
N GLY A 10 5.92 -1.79 -17.35
CA GLY A 10 7.38 -1.79 -17.29
C GLY A 10 8.01 -1.95 -18.66
N ALA A 11 7.60 -2.96 -19.42
CA ALA A 11 8.08 -3.17 -20.78
C ALA A 11 7.75 -2.03 -21.74
N PHE A 12 6.59 -1.38 -21.56
CA PHE A 12 6.24 -0.17 -22.30
C PHE A 12 7.13 1.00 -21.91
N THR A 13 7.38 1.20 -20.61
CA THR A 13 8.26 2.25 -20.07
C THR A 13 9.68 2.11 -20.60
N ASP A 14 10.20 0.89 -20.67
CA ASP A 14 11.55 0.61 -21.19
C ASP A 14 11.70 0.99 -22.68
N ARG A 15 10.60 0.90 -23.46
CA ARG A 15 10.61 1.23 -24.89
C ARG A 15 10.26 2.68 -25.20
N ALA A 16 9.28 3.24 -24.49
CA ALA A 16 8.68 4.55 -24.76
C ALA A 16 9.19 5.67 -23.85
N GLY A 17 10.03 5.33 -22.85
CA GLY A 17 10.54 6.24 -21.83
C GLY A 17 9.68 6.31 -20.56
N ARG A 18 10.31 6.74 -19.45
CA ARG A 18 9.66 6.82 -18.12
C ARG A 18 8.43 7.74 -18.13
N ARG A 19 8.53 8.88 -18.82
CA ARG A 19 7.43 9.85 -18.95
C ARG A 19 6.20 9.25 -19.61
N ALA A 20 6.37 8.47 -20.69
CA ALA A 20 5.29 7.81 -21.40
C ALA A 20 4.62 6.74 -20.53
N GLY A 21 5.42 5.89 -19.85
CA GLY A 21 4.92 4.86 -18.94
C GLY A 21 4.11 5.43 -17.77
N LEU A 22 4.62 6.47 -17.14
CA LEU A 22 3.95 7.16 -16.05
C LEU A 22 2.65 7.86 -16.51
N SER A 23 2.65 8.47 -17.69
CA SER A 23 1.44 9.10 -18.26
C SER A 23 0.37 8.08 -18.57
N LEU A 24 0.76 6.92 -19.12
CA LEU A 24 -0.15 5.80 -19.37
C LEU A 24 -0.77 5.30 -18.05
N SER A 25 0.02 5.13 -17.00
CA SER A 25 -0.47 4.72 -15.68
C SER A 25 -1.52 5.70 -15.14
N ILE A 26 -1.26 7.03 -15.19
CA ILE A 26 -2.26 8.01 -14.74
C ILE A 26 -3.53 7.94 -15.60
N LEU A 27 -3.41 7.86 -16.92
CA LEU A 27 -4.56 7.79 -17.81
C LEU A 27 -5.46 6.59 -17.49
N LEU A 28 -4.87 5.41 -17.30
CA LEU A 28 -5.59 4.19 -16.93
C LEU A 28 -6.25 4.32 -15.56
N MET A 29 -5.58 4.96 -14.59
CA MET A 29 -6.12 5.22 -13.26
C MET A 29 -7.32 6.16 -13.34
N VAL A 30 -7.22 7.25 -14.10
CA VAL A 30 -8.32 8.22 -14.30
C VAL A 30 -9.51 7.54 -14.97
N ILE A 31 -9.29 6.73 -16.02
CA ILE A 31 -10.36 5.97 -16.68
C ILE A 31 -11.07 5.05 -15.67
N GLY A 32 -10.32 4.24 -14.91
CA GLY A 32 -10.91 3.34 -13.91
C GLY A 32 -11.66 4.09 -12.79
N THR A 33 -11.15 5.25 -12.36
CA THR A 33 -11.80 6.09 -11.35
C THR A 33 -13.08 6.73 -11.90
N THR A 34 -13.04 7.23 -13.13
CA THR A 34 -14.22 7.79 -13.84
C THR A 34 -15.29 6.73 -14.05
N MET A 35 -14.91 5.54 -14.51
CA MET A 35 -15.84 4.40 -14.62
C MET A 35 -16.52 4.12 -13.27
N THR A 36 -15.77 4.10 -12.17
CA THR A 36 -16.34 3.88 -10.84
C THR A 36 -17.27 5.02 -10.44
N ALA A 37 -16.88 6.29 -10.63
CA ALA A 37 -17.65 7.47 -10.23
C ALA A 37 -19.00 7.58 -10.97
N LEU A 38 -19.01 7.26 -12.27
CA LEU A 38 -20.19 7.40 -13.13
C LEU A 38 -21.03 6.11 -13.22
N MET A 39 -20.66 5.04 -12.48
CA MET A 39 -21.35 3.76 -12.56
C MET A 39 -22.83 3.87 -12.15
N PRO A 40 -23.78 3.44 -13.00
CA PRO A 40 -25.16 3.28 -12.59
C PRO A 40 -25.32 2.21 -11.51
N GLY A 41 -26.32 2.37 -10.63
CA GLY A 41 -26.59 1.41 -9.57
C GLY A 41 -27.09 0.06 -10.09
N TYR A 42 -27.06 -0.96 -9.23
CA TYR A 42 -27.56 -2.29 -9.55
C TYR A 42 -29.04 -2.28 -9.97
N ALA A 43 -29.85 -1.39 -9.37
CA ALA A 43 -31.27 -1.24 -9.71
C ALA A 43 -31.49 -0.81 -11.18
N THR A 44 -30.48 -0.15 -11.80
CA THR A 44 -30.59 0.37 -13.18
C THR A 44 -30.07 -0.62 -14.22
N ILE A 45 -28.91 -1.24 -13.95
CA ILE A 45 -28.20 -2.08 -14.94
C ILE A 45 -27.98 -3.53 -14.47
N GLY A 46 -28.53 -3.93 -13.34
CA GLY A 46 -28.48 -5.31 -12.85
C GLY A 46 -27.06 -5.83 -12.69
N LEU A 47 -26.81 -7.06 -13.13
CA LEU A 47 -25.51 -7.75 -13.07
C LEU A 47 -24.38 -7.03 -13.81
N ALA A 48 -24.68 -6.13 -14.73
CA ALA A 48 -23.64 -5.33 -15.39
C ALA A 48 -22.89 -4.40 -14.40
N ALA A 49 -23.55 -3.92 -13.33
CA ALA A 49 -22.94 -3.04 -12.34
C ALA A 49 -21.72 -3.67 -11.65
N PRO A 50 -21.82 -4.85 -10.99
CA PRO A 50 -20.66 -5.47 -10.35
C PRO A 50 -19.57 -5.88 -11.37
N ILE A 51 -19.92 -6.28 -12.60
CA ILE A 51 -18.95 -6.60 -13.65
C ILE A 51 -18.14 -5.38 -14.05
N LEU A 52 -18.80 -4.25 -14.30
CA LEU A 52 -18.15 -3.00 -14.66
C LEU A 52 -17.29 -2.45 -13.51
N ILE A 53 -17.74 -2.55 -12.25
CA ILE A 53 -16.88 -2.21 -11.08
C ILE A 53 -15.66 -3.12 -11.03
N LEU A 54 -15.82 -4.42 -11.25
CA LEU A 54 -14.69 -5.35 -11.30
C LEU A 54 -13.70 -4.93 -12.40
N LEU A 55 -14.16 -4.63 -13.60
CA LEU A 55 -13.31 -4.15 -14.69
C LEU A 55 -12.59 -2.84 -14.34
N ALA A 56 -13.28 -1.88 -13.75
CA ALA A 56 -12.68 -0.64 -13.27
C ALA A 56 -11.57 -0.90 -12.23
N ARG A 57 -11.81 -1.80 -11.27
CA ARG A 57 -10.81 -2.21 -10.25
C ARG A 57 -9.64 -2.98 -10.84
N LEU A 58 -9.87 -3.84 -11.85
CA LEU A 58 -8.80 -4.52 -12.56
C LEU A 58 -7.91 -3.53 -13.32
N LEU A 59 -8.52 -2.52 -13.96
CA LEU A 59 -7.81 -1.45 -14.66
C LEU A 59 -6.98 -0.58 -13.69
N GLN A 60 -7.56 -0.16 -12.57
CA GLN A 60 -6.85 0.57 -11.51
C GLN A 60 -5.68 -0.26 -10.96
N GLY A 61 -5.91 -1.55 -10.65
CA GLY A 61 -4.86 -2.44 -10.17
C GLY A 61 -3.73 -2.64 -11.17
N PHE A 62 -4.05 -2.74 -12.46
CA PHE A 62 -3.07 -2.82 -13.54
C PHE A 62 -2.22 -1.55 -13.63
N SER A 63 -2.84 -0.37 -13.57
CA SER A 63 -2.19 0.94 -13.60
C SER A 63 -1.14 1.12 -12.49
N VAL A 64 -1.51 0.83 -11.25
CA VAL A 64 -0.62 0.99 -10.07
C VAL A 64 0.60 0.07 -10.14
N GLY A 65 0.52 -1.06 -10.88
CA GLY A 65 1.62 -2.02 -10.98
C GLY A 65 2.92 -1.38 -11.47
N GLY A 66 2.86 -0.50 -12.47
CA GLY A 66 4.04 0.14 -13.06
C GLY A 66 4.66 1.27 -12.24
N GLU A 67 3.98 1.78 -11.21
CA GLU A 67 4.39 3.02 -10.52
C GLU A 67 5.34 2.82 -9.33
N PHE A 68 5.04 1.84 -8.47
CA PHE A 68 5.68 1.74 -7.14
C PHE A 68 7.21 1.64 -7.23
N GLY A 69 7.73 0.72 -8.03
CA GLY A 69 9.17 0.51 -8.12
C GLY A 69 9.89 1.67 -8.80
N SER A 70 9.27 2.28 -9.82
CA SER A 70 9.83 3.46 -10.49
C SER A 70 9.93 4.64 -9.53
N ALA A 71 8.88 4.88 -8.71
CA ALA A 71 8.87 5.95 -7.72
C ALA A 71 9.89 5.70 -6.59
N VAL A 72 9.95 4.47 -6.06
CA VAL A 72 10.93 4.09 -5.01
C VAL A 72 12.36 4.21 -5.49
N THR A 73 12.66 3.72 -6.70
CA THR A 73 14.02 3.81 -7.27
C THR A 73 14.41 5.25 -7.53
N PHE A 74 13.51 6.02 -8.13
CA PHE A 74 13.72 7.45 -8.37
C PHE A 74 14.03 8.20 -7.06
N LEU A 75 13.22 8.02 -6.03
CA LEU A 75 13.43 8.65 -4.72
C LEU A 75 14.76 8.21 -4.07
N ALA A 76 15.11 6.93 -4.17
CA ALA A 76 16.32 6.39 -3.58
C ALA A 76 17.60 6.87 -4.30
N GLU A 77 17.52 7.20 -5.59
CA GLU A 77 18.62 7.69 -6.43
C GLU A 77 18.87 9.20 -6.25
N GLN A 78 17.87 9.97 -5.78
CA GLN A 78 18.02 11.43 -5.59
C GLN A 78 19.11 11.82 -4.58
N THR A 79 19.50 10.95 -3.66
CA THR A 79 20.53 11.25 -2.67
C THR A 79 21.28 10.01 -2.20
N ALA A 80 22.60 10.12 -2.13
CA ALA A 80 23.46 9.05 -1.63
C ALA A 80 23.41 8.94 -0.09
N SER A 81 23.22 10.06 0.63
CA SER A 81 23.39 10.14 2.09
C SER A 81 22.12 9.95 2.92
N ARG A 82 20.93 10.19 2.35
CA ARG A 82 19.63 10.17 3.06
C ARG A 82 18.59 9.33 2.35
N LYS A 83 18.99 8.18 1.86
CA LYS A 83 18.10 7.28 1.07
C LYS A 83 16.85 6.84 1.83
N GLY A 84 16.99 6.57 3.14
CA GLY A 84 15.87 6.19 3.99
C GLY A 84 14.85 7.31 4.14
N PHE A 85 15.30 8.52 4.44
CA PHE A 85 14.45 9.70 4.57
C PHE A 85 13.71 10.00 3.26
N VAL A 86 14.41 10.04 2.12
CA VAL A 86 13.78 10.39 0.84
C VAL A 86 12.82 9.30 0.37
N ALA A 87 13.19 8.02 0.46
CA ALA A 87 12.30 6.91 0.09
C ALA A 87 11.05 6.81 0.98
N SER A 88 11.11 7.26 2.24
CA SER A 88 9.98 7.22 3.16
C SER A 88 8.83 8.17 2.79
N TRP A 89 9.08 9.20 1.97
CA TRP A 89 8.05 10.10 1.46
C TRP A 89 7.00 9.39 0.61
N GLN A 90 7.33 8.22 0.03
CA GLN A 90 6.36 7.34 -0.60
C GLN A 90 5.22 6.94 0.37
N TRP A 91 5.55 6.66 1.63
CA TRP A 91 4.56 6.31 2.64
C TRP A 91 3.93 7.53 3.31
N ALA A 92 4.64 8.65 3.37
CA ALA A 92 4.04 9.92 3.79
C ALA A 92 2.91 10.34 2.83
N SER A 93 3.11 10.21 1.52
CA SER A 93 2.05 10.47 0.52
C SER A 93 0.86 9.51 0.65
N THR A 94 1.12 8.25 1.01
CA THR A 94 0.05 7.28 1.34
C THR A 94 -0.74 7.71 2.58
N GLY A 95 -0.07 8.32 3.58
CA GLY A 95 -0.73 8.94 4.73
C GLY A 95 -1.67 10.06 4.32
N VAL A 96 -1.24 10.96 3.43
CA VAL A 96 -2.11 12.05 2.90
C VAL A 96 -3.32 11.48 2.16
N THR A 97 -3.12 10.45 1.34
CA THR A 97 -4.23 9.76 0.64
C THR A 97 -5.21 9.13 1.62
N GLY A 98 -4.70 8.44 2.64
CA GLY A 98 -5.52 7.84 3.70
C GLY A 98 -6.29 8.89 4.51
N PHE A 99 -5.67 10.03 4.80
CA PHE A 99 -6.32 11.17 5.45
C PHE A 99 -7.50 11.69 4.60
N LEU A 100 -7.29 11.96 3.32
CA LEU A 100 -8.36 12.44 2.43
C LEU A 100 -9.50 11.43 2.33
N ALA A 101 -9.19 10.14 2.14
CA ALA A 101 -10.20 9.09 2.06
C ALA A 101 -11.03 8.97 3.35
N SER A 102 -10.38 9.01 4.51
CA SER A 102 -11.05 8.94 5.81
C SER A 102 -11.84 10.21 6.12
N ALA A 103 -11.33 11.39 5.72
CA ALA A 103 -12.03 12.65 5.86
C ALA A 103 -13.32 12.70 5.02
N PHE A 104 -13.26 12.23 3.77
CA PHE A 104 -14.48 12.08 2.95
C PHE A 104 -15.45 11.08 3.59
N GLY A 105 -14.96 9.92 4.06
CA GLY A 105 -15.79 8.95 4.76
C GLY A 105 -16.49 9.55 5.97
N LEU A 106 -15.74 10.28 6.82
CA LEU A 106 -16.28 10.92 8.02
C LEU A 106 -17.28 12.04 7.69
N LEU A 107 -16.94 12.91 6.75
CA LEU A 107 -17.81 14.02 6.33
C LEU A 107 -19.12 13.50 5.74
N LEU A 108 -19.05 12.53 4.83
CA LEU A 108 -20.24 12.02 4.14
C LEU A 108 -21.15 11.22 5.08
N THR A 109 -20.58 10.40 5.99
CA THR A 109 -21.39 9.64 6.97
C THR A 109 -22.05 10.54 8.02
N ASN A 110 -21.53 11.73 8.29
CA ASN A 110 -22.16 12.69 9.22
C ASN A 110 -23.10 13.68 8.51
N ALA A 111 -22.89 13.96 7.23
CA ALA A 111 -23.65 14.97 6.50
C ALA A 111 -24.85 14.42 5.70
N LEU A 112 -24.81 13.10 5.36
CA LEU A 112 -25.80 12.46 4.51
C LEU A 112 -26.60 11.39 5.27
N SER A 113 -27.87 11.21 4.90
CA SER A 113 -28.63 10.06 5.37
C SER A 113 -28.07 8.75 4.80
N PRO A 114 -28.32 7.57 5.42
CA PRO A 114 -27.91 6.28 4.89
C PRO A 114 -28.38 6.05 3.45
N GLU A 115 -29.58 6.50 3.10
CA GLU A 115 -30.16 6.38 1.76
C GLU A 115 -29.38 7.24 0.77
N GLN A 116 -29.11 8.50 1.11
CA GLN A 116 -28.32 9.42 0.28
C GLN A 116 -26.88 8.91 0.07
N LEU A 117 -26.29 8.33 1.14
CA LEU A 117 -24.94 7.78 1.07
C LEU A 117 -24.87 6.60 0.08
N VAL A 118 -25.88 5.72 0.11
CA VAL A 118 -25.97 4.56 -0.79
C VAL A 118 -26.33 4.96 -2.22
N ASP A 119 -27.18 5.97 -2.40
CA ASP A 119 -27.64 6.38 -3.72
C ASP A 119 -26.56 7.13 -4.51
N TRP A 120 -25.97 8.18 -3.93
CA TRP A 120 -25.00 9.02 -4.64
C TRP A 120 -23.76 9.39 -3.83
N GLY A 121 -23.85 9.47 -2.49
CA GLY A 121 -22.80 10.02 -1.63
C GLY A 121 -21.44 9.33 -1.79
N TRP A 122 -21.43 8.02 -1.99
CA TRP A 122 -20.22 7.24 -2.20
C TRP A 122 -19.45 7.63 -3.48
N ARG A 123 -20.08 8.32 -4.44
CA ARG A 123 -19.44 8.78 -5.67
C ARG A 123 -18.55 10.00 -5.47
N VAL A 124 -18.82 10.81 -4.45
CA VAL A 124 -18.13 12.10 -4.21
C VAL A 124 -16.61 11.95 -4.12
N PRO A 125 -16.04 10.99 -3.36
CA PRO A 125 -14.60 10.80 -3.32
C PRO A 125 -13.98 10.41 -4.68
N PHE A 126 -14.71 9.65 -5.50
CA PHE A 126 -14.23 9.27 -6.83
C PHE A 126 -14.28 10.45 -7.82
N LEU A 127 -15.31 11.29 -7.75
CA LEU A 127 -15.38 12.53 -8.53
C LEU A 127 -14.23 13.48 -8.18
N PHE A 128 -13.92 13.62 -6.88
CA PHE A 128 -12.73 14.35 -6.45
C PHE A 128 -11.43 13.71 -7.00
N GLY A 129 -11.35 12.38 -7.00
CA GLY A 129 -10.22 11.65 -7.56
C GLY A 129 -9.98 11.91 -9.06
N ILE A 130 -11.01 12.17 -9.84
CA ILE A 130 -10.87 12.52 -11.27
C ILE A 130 -10.11 13.83 -11.43
N LEU A 131 -10.32 14.82 -10.54
CA LEU A 131 -9.64 16.11 -10.59
C LEU A 131 -8.13 16.00 -10.39
N VAL A 132 -7.66 14.96 -9.70
CA VAL A 132 -6.21 14.70 -9.49
C VAL A 132 -5.52 14.28 -10.79
N GLY A 133 -6.25 13.65 -11.72
CA GLY A 133 -5.71 13.16 -12.99
C GLY A 133 -5.04 14.25 -13.85
N PRO A 134 -5.73 15.34 -14.23
CA PRO A 134 -5.13 16.45 -14.97
C PRO A 134 -3.92 17.07 -14.28
N VAL A 135 -3.96 17.21 -12.94
CA VAL A 135 -2.84 17.73 -12.15
C VAL A 135 -1.63 16.78 -12.24
N GLY A 136 -1.86 15.47 -12.08
CA GLY A 136 -0.81 14.47 -12.21
C GLY A 136 -0.18 14.46 -13.61
N LEU A 137 -0.99 14.53 -14.66
CA LEU A 137 -0.52 14.64 -16.03
C LEU A 137 0.27 15.93 -16.28
N TYR A 138 -0.21 17.08 -15.78
CA TYR A 138 0.50 18.35 -15.89
C TYR A 138 1.87 18.31 -15.22
N ILE A 139 1.96 17.82 -13.99
CA ILE A 139 3.24 17.69 -13.26
C ILE A 139 4.22 16.81 -14.05
N ARG A 140 3.75 15.67 -14.56
CA ARG A 140 4.59 14.74 -15.33
C ARG A 140 5.01 15.27 -16.68
N HIS A 141 4.23 16.13 -17.31
CA HIS A 141 4.66 16.84 -18.52
C HIS A 141 5.80 17.84 -18.29
N ARG A 142 5.98 18.32 -17.06
CA ARG A 142 7.05 19.23 -16.64
C ARG A 142 8.30 18.56 -16.10
N LEU A 143 8.23 17.25 -15.82
CA LEU A 143 9.39 16.48 -15.36
C LEU A 143 10.26 16.10 -16.57
N ASP A 144 11.53 16.48 -16.52
CA ASP A 144 12.54 16.04 -17.48
C ASP A 144 12.98 14.59 -17.17
N GLU A 145 13.45 13.88 -18.20
CA GLU A 145 14.08 12.57 -18.02
C GLU A 145 15.37 12.72 -17.22
N THR A 146 15.60 11.82 -16.24
CA THR A 146 16.83 11.88 -15.43
C THR A 146 18.04 11.50 -16.29
N PRO A 147 19.19 12.23 -16.18
CA PRO A 147 20.41 11.94 -16.96
C PRO A 147 20.87 10.49 -16.84
N GLU A 148 20.72 9.88 -15.67
CA GLU A 148 21.08 8.48 -15.39
C GLU A 148 20.26 7.47 -16.21
N TYR A 149 19.01 7.78 -16.54
CA TYR A 149 18.18 6.91 -17.39
C TYR A 149 18.64 6.92 -18.85
N VAL A 150 19.18 8.04 -19.32
CA VAL A 150 19.68 8.19 -20.71
C VAL A 150 20.94 7.36 -20.93
N GLU A 151 21.75 7.13 -19.87
CA GLU A 151 23.02 6.39 -19.96
C GLU A 151 22.84 4.86 -19.84
N ILE A 152 21.75 4.38 -19.23
CA ILE A 152 21.52 2.93 -19.03
C ILE A 152 20.84 2.35 -20.27
N LYS A 153 21.56 1.54 -21.05
CA LYS A 153 20.95 0.75 -22.15
C LYS A 153 19.92 -0.21 -21.55
N PRO A 154 18.64 -0.14 -21.96
CA PRO A 154 17.60 -1.03 -21.41
C PRO A 154 17.94 -2.49 -21.72
N THR A 155 17.88 -3.33 -20.68
CA THR A 155 18.03 -4.80 -20.81
C THR A 155 16.81 -5.35 -21.58
N ARG A 156 17.04 -6.20 -22.59
CA ARG A 156 15.98 -6.69 -23.49
C ARG A 156 14.90 -7.57 -22.82
N THR A 157 15.18 -8.17 -21.64
CA THR A 157 14.24 -9.08 -20.95
C THR A 157 14.33 -9.00 -19.42
N PRO A 158 14.12 -7.82 -18.82
CA PRO A 158 14.44 -7.62 -17.40
C PRO A 158 13.58 -8.48 -16.45
N VAL A 159 12.33 -8.81 -16.81
CA VAL A 159 11.44 -9.63 -15.97
C VAL A 159 11.90 -11.09 -15.90
N HIS A 160 12.25 -11.67 -17.05
CA HIS A 160 12.76 -13.05 -17.13
C HIS A 160 14.09 -13.17 -16.40
N ASP A 161 14.97 -12.19 -16.57
CA ASP A 161 16.31 -12.18 -15.95
C ASP A 161 16.21 -12.08 -14.44
N VAL A 162 15.35 -11.21 -13.90
CA VAL A 162 15.09 -11.12 -12.45
C VAL A 162 14.57 -12.43 -11.91
N ALA A 163 13.55 -13.03 -12.53
CA ALA A 163 12.93 -14.24 -12.04
C ALA A 163 13.90 -15.45 -12.05
N ARG A 164 14.80 -15.50 -13.03
CA ARG A 164 15.75 -16.60 -13.18
C ARG A 164 17.03 -16.41 -12.38
N GLN A 165 17.55 -15.19 -12.32
CA GLN A 165 18.87 -14.91 -11.71
C GLN A 165 18.78 -14.51 -10.24
N ASN A 166 17.62 -13.93 -9.80
CA ASN A 166 17.43 -13.41 -8.45
C ASN A 166 16.16 -13.97 -7.76
N PRO A 167 15.84 -15.28 -7.85
CA PRO A 167 14.59 -15.82 -7.28
C PRO A 167 14.56 -15.74 -5.75
N VAL A 168 15.69 -15.85 -5.10
CA VAL A 168 15.79 -15.79 -3.63
C VAL A 168 15.60 -14.35 -3.15
N GLU A 169 16.19 -13.37 -3.83
CA GLU A 169 16.00 -11.94 -3.56
C GLU A 169 14.53 -11.56 -3.71
N MET A 170 13.84 -12.07 -4.74
CA MET A 170 12.41 -11.88 -4.92
C MET A 170 11.59 -12.45 -3.78
N LEU A 171 11.84 -13.71 -3.37
CA LEU A 171 11.15 -14.34 -2.24
C LEU A 171 11.40 -13.60 -0.93
N LEU A 172 12.63 -13.16 -0.67
CA LEU A 172 12.96 -12.38 0.51
C LEU A 172 12.29 -10.99 0.49
N ALA A 173 12.25 -10.33 -0.66
CA ALA A 173 11.56 -9.05 -0.84
C ALA A 173 10.05 -9.20 -0.63
N MET A 174 9.43 -10.27 -1.15
CA MET A 174 8.02 -10.59 -0.94
C MET A 174 7.73 -10.85 0.53
N GLY A 175 8.53 -11.70 1.19
CA GLY A 175 8.39 -12.01 2.61
C GLY A 175 8.56 -10.77 3.49
N ALA A 176 9.61 -9.98 3.27
CA ALA A 176 9.82 -8.73 4.00
C ALA A 176 8.68 -7.71 3.79
N SER A 177 8.00 -7.76 2.65
CA SER A 177 6.87 -6.87 2.35
C SER A 177 5.53 -7.35 2.92
N ALA A 178 5.42 -8.58 3.42
CA ALA A 178 4.16 -9.18 3.86
C ALA A 178 3.49 -8.36 4.97
N SER A 179 4.21 -8.05 6.06
CA SER A 179 3.70 -7.27 7.19
C SER A 179 3.30 -5.84 6.80
N SER A 180 4.10 -5.18 5.96
CA SER A 180 3.80 -3.84 5.46
C SER A 180 2.48 -3.78 4.71
N ASN A 181 2.20 -4.80 3.89
CA ASN A 181 1.00 -4.85 3.06
C ASN A 181 -0.23 -5.29 3.86
N SER A 182 -0.15 -6.37 4.64
CA SER A 182 -1.27 -6.80 5.47
C SER A 182 -1.70 -5.73 6.48
N SER A 183 -0.73 -5.06 7.12
CA SER A 183 -1.03 -3.96 8.05
C SER A 183 -1.70 -2.77 7.37
N ALA A 184 -1.35 -2.45 6.12
CA ALA A 184 -2.04 -1.40 5.37
C ALA A 184 -3.53 -1.73 5.18
N TYR A 185 -3.81 -2.94 4.72
CA TYR A 185 -5.18 -3.35 4.42
C TYR A 185 -6.02 -3.61 5.66
N ILE A 186 -5.42 -4.09 6.78
CA ILE A 186 -6.18 -4.23 8.04
C ILE A 186 -6.55 -2.86 8.62
N ILE A 187 -5.69 -1.84 8.53
CA ILE A 187 -6.01 -0.48 8.94
C ILE A 187 -7.19 0.07 8.12
N HIS A 188 -7.19 -0.15 6.80
CA HIS A 188 -8.32 0.24 5.94
C HIS A 188 -9.60 -0.58 6.19
N TYR A 189 -9.49 -1.78 6.78
CA TYR A 189 -10.60 -2.63 7.16
C TYR A 189 -11.24 -2.22 8.50
N ILE A 190 -10.55 -1.43 9.34
CA ILE A 190 -11.04 -0.99 10.66
C ILE A 190 -12.46 -0.39 10.63
N PRO A 191 -12.85 0.49 9.67
CA PRO A 191 -14.22 1.00 9.61
C PRO A 191 -15.27 -0.10 9.46
N THR A 192 -15.02 -1.09 8.62
CA THR A 192 -15.90 -2.25 8.43
C THR A 192 -15.92 -3.13 9.66
N TYR A 193 -14.77 -3.38 10.28
CA TYR A 193 -14.63 -4.16 11.51
C TYR A 193 -15.35 -3.50 12.69
N ALA A 194 -15.17 -2.19 12.88
CA ALA A 194 -15.85 -1.43 13.93
C ALA A 194 -17.38 -1.50 13.80
N MET A 195 -17.90 -1.42 12.58
CA MET A 195 -19.34 -1.48 12.34
C MET A 195 -19.89 -2.90 12.48
N LYS A 196 -19.24 -3.91 11.90
CA LYS A 196 -19.76 -5.28 11.83
C LYS A 196 -19.53 -6.08 13.09
N GLU A 197 -18.32 -5.98 13.67
CA GLU A 197 -17.88 -6.82 14.78
C GLU A 197 -18.04 -6.14 16.15
N LEU A 198 -17.82 -4.81 16.18
CA LEU A 198 -17.88 -4.04 17.43
C LEU A 198 -19.20 -3.29 17.59
N HIS A 199 -20.08 -3.31 16.58
CA HIS A 199 -21.38 -2.61 16.56
C HIS A 199 -21.27 -1.10 16.85
N LEU A 200 -20.11 -0.50 16.48
CA LEU A 200 -19.87 0.92 16.62
C LEU A 200 -20.36 1.69 15.39
N PRO A 201 -20.69 2.99 15.54
CA PRO A 201 -21.00 3.84 14.41
C PRO A 201 -19.89 3.83 13.35
N GLN A 202 -20.24 3.88 12.08
CA GLN A 202 -19.28 3.89 10.98
C GLN A 202 -18.30 5.08 11.06
N SER A 203 -18.76 6.22 11.58
CA SER A 203 -17.93 7.41 11.85
C SER A 203 -16.77 7.13 12.81
N THR A 204 -16.95 6.21 13.78
CA THR A 204 -15.87 5.77 14.68
C THR A 204 -14.70 5.18 13.91
N GLY A 205 -14.98 4.28 12.97
CA GLY A 205 -13.94 3.67 12.14
C GLY A 205 -13.22 4.66 11.23
N PHE A 206 -13.96 5.59 10.62
CA PHE A 206 -13.34 6.65 9.81
C PHE A 206 -12.50 7.62 10.65
N THR A 207 -12.96 7.98 11.86
CA THR A 207 -12.16 8.80 12.78
C THR A 207 -10.86 8.08 13.17
N ALA A 208 -10.94 6.79 13.50
CA ALA A 208 -9.77 6.00 13.86
C ALA A 208 -8.75 5.91 12.69
N THR A 209 -9.21 5.65 11.48
CA THR A 209 -8.34 5.58 10.30
C THR A 209 -7.81 6.95 9.88
N LEU A 210 -8.54 8.04 10.10
CA LEU A 210 -8.08 9.41 9.86
C LEU A 210 -6.88 9.75 10.77
N VAL A 211 -7.00 9.48 12.07
CA VAL A 211 -5.90 9.68 13.02
C VAL A 211 -4.70 8.79 12.65
N GLY A 212 -4.94 7.52 12.31
CA GLY A 212 -3.90 6.61 11.84
C GLY A 212 -3.19 7.12 10.57
N ALA A 213 -3.91 7.71 9.63
CA ALA A 213 -3.35 8.26 8.41
C ALA A 213 -2.45 9.49 8.66
N ILE A 214 -2.85 10.37 9.59
CA ILE A 214 -2.03 11.51 10.04
C ILE A 214 -0.72 10.99 10.66
N ILE A 215 -0.82 10.01 11.56
CA ILE A 215 0.35 9.39 12.21
C ILE A 215 1.27 8.77 11.16
N LEU A 216 0.72 8.00 10.21
CA LEU A 216 1.49 7.40 9.12
C LEU A 216 2.24 8.46 8.30
N GLY A 217 1.54 9.53 7.90
CA GLY A 217 2.09 10.61 7.10
C GLY A 217 3.26 11.31 7.77
N ILE A 218 3.13 11.62 9.06
CA ILE A 218 4.15 12.32 9.84
C ILE A 218 5.29 11.36 10.26
N ALA A 219 4.97 10.20 10.80
CA ALA A 219 5.96 9.30 11.38
C ALA A 219 6.84 8.59 10.33
N SER A 220 6.36 8.40 9.08
CA SER A 220 7.15 7.72 8.04
C SER A 220 8.45 8.44 7.69
N PRO A 221 8.51 9.76 7.45
CA PRO A 221 9.77 10.48 7.23
C PRO A 221 10.71 10.42 8.43
N PHE A 222 10.17 10.49 9.66
CA PHE A 222 10.99 10.34 10.86
C PHE A 222 11.63 8.94 10.95
N ALA A 223 10.88 7.89 10.65
CA ALA A 223 11.40 6.53 10.62
C ALA A 223 12.48 6.35 9.55
N GLY A 224 12.27 6.92 8.36
CA GLY A 224 13.26 6.96 7.30
C GLY A 224 14.55 7.65 7.72
N HIS A 225 14.45 8.81 8.37
CA HIS A 225 15.59 9.54 8.91
C HIS A 225 16.35 8.75 10.01
N LEU A 226 15.60 8.12 10.93
CA LEU A 226 16.21 7.28 11.96
C LEU A 226 16.93 6.08 11.34
N SER A 227 16.42 5.53 10.24
CA SER A 227 17.04 4.40 9.54
C SER A 227 18.38 4.74 8.90
N ASP A 228 18.54 5.99 8.46
CA ASP A 228 19.82 6.46 7.92
C ASP A 228 20.88 6.63 9.01
N LYS A 229 20.47 6.88 10.28
CA LYS A 229 21.39 7.02 11.42
C LYS A 229 21.69 5.69 12.11
N PHE A 230 20.66 4.90 12.43
CA PHE A 230 20.77 3.70 13.28
C PHE A 230 20.80 2.39 12.48
N GLY A 231 20.72 2.48 11.16
CA GLY A 231 20.68 1.31 10.28
C GLY A 231 19.26 0.74 10.09
N ARG A 232 19.00 0.25 8.89
CA ARG A 232 17.66 -0.17 8.45
C ARG A 232 17.19 -1.46 9.10
N SER A 233 18.10 -2.43 9.21
CA SER A 233 17.77 -3.77 9.73
C SER A 233 17.27 -3.75 11.17
N GLY A 234 17.84 -2.89 12.03
CA GLY A 234 17.41 -2.74 13.42
C GLY A 234 15.98 -2.24 13.53
N ILE A 235 15.65 -1.17 12.80
CA ILE A 235 14.31 -0.56 12.83
C ILE A 235 13.26 -1.52 12.24
N LEU A 236 13.56 -2.16 11.09
CA LEU A 236 12.64 -3.14 10.49
C LEU A 236 12.37 -4.33 11.41
N THR A 237 13.43 -4.87 12.06
CA THR A 237 13.27 -5.99 12.98
C THR A 237 12.51 -5.57 14.23
N GLY A 238 12.82 -4.41 14.82
CA GLY A 238 12.13 -3.90 16.01
C GLY A 238 10.65 -3.63 15.75
N THR A 239 10.32 -2.96 14.66
CA THR A 239 8.93 -2.69 14.27
C THR A 239 8.18 -3.95 13.83
N GLY A 240 8.87 -4.92 13.21
CA GLY A 240 8.32 -6.26 12.93
C GLY A 240 7.92 -7.00 14.20
N TRP A 241 8.77 -6.97 15.25
CA TRP A 241 8.42 -7.52 16.55
C TRP A 241 7.28 -6.75 17.23
N LEU A 242 7.22 -5.43 17.11
CA LEU A 242 6.08 -4.66 17.62
C LEU A 242 4.78 -5.08 16.94
N PHE A 243 4.75 -5.28 15.62
CA PHE A 243 3.58 -5.85 14.95
C PHE A 243 3.20 -7.20 15.52
N PHE A 244 4.16 -8.12 15.64
CA PHE A 244 3.90 -9.47 16.13
C PHE A 244 3.33 -9.46 17.56
N LEU A 245 3.92 -8.70 18.47
CA LEU A 245 3.57 -8.71 19.90
C LEU A 245 2.34 -7.88 20.23
N THR A 246 2.10 -6.76 19.53
CA THR A 246 1.06 -5.80 19.94
C THR A 246 -0.26 -5.97 19.18
N THR A 247 -0.29 -6.65 18.04
CA THR A 247 -1.52 -6.76 17.24
C THR A 247 -2.63 -7.48 18.00
N TRP A 248 -2.36 -8.62 18.62
CA TRP A 248 -3.37 -9.34 19.38
C TRP A 248 -3.89 -8.55 20.58
N PRO A 249 -3.07 -7.96 21.46
CA PRO A 249 -3.55 -7.11 22.56
C PRO A 249 -4.41 -5.93 22.09
N LEU A 250 -4.09 -5.33 20.94
CA LEU A 250 -4.88 -4.23 20.40
C LEU A 250 -6.26 -4.67 19.93
N PHE A 251 -6.36 -5.81 19.24
CA PHE A 251 -7.64 -6.39 18.87
C PHE A 251 -8.45 -6.80 20.11
N TYR A 252 -7.80 -7.41 21.09
CA TYR A 252 -8.45 -7.75 22.36
C TYR A 252 -9.00 -6.48 23.06
N LEU A 253 -8.22 -5.40 23.10
CA LEU A 253 -8.64 -4.12 23.68
C LEU A 253 -9.88 -3.56 22.97
N MET A 254 -9.93 -3.60 21.64
CA MET A 254 -11.08 -3.14 20.86
C MET A 254 -12.34 -3.99 21.11
N VAL A 255 -12.19 -5.30 21.27
CA VAL A 255 -13.32 -6.21 21.52
C VAL A 255 -13.80 -6.11 22.96
N ALA A 256 -12.88 -6.04 23.94
CA ALA A 256 -13.21 -5.95 25.36
C ALA A 256 -13.83 -4.58 25.74
N PHE A 257 -13.41 -3.53 25.09
CA PHE A 257 -13.87 -2.15 25.33
C PHE A 257 -14.18 -1.46 23.99
N PRO A 258 -15.34 -1.76 23.36
CA PRO A 258 -15.70 -1.22 22.05
C PRO A 258 -16.07 0.27 22.15
N THR A 259 -15.09 1.15 22.08
CA THR A 259 -15.23 2.60 22.17
C THR A 259 -14.48 3.31 21.06
N LEU A 260 -14.81 4.60 20.81
CA LEU A 260 -14.03 5.44 19.92
C LEU A 260 -12.57 5.52 20.35
N ALA A 261 -12.31 5.66 21.64
CA ALA A 261 -10.95 5.81 22.17
C ALA A 261 -10.07 4.56 21.90
N THR A 262 -10.61 3.36 22.10
CA THR A 262 -9.87 2.12 21.83
C THR A 262 -9.64 1.89 20.35
N ALA A 263 -10.62 2.21 19.48
CA ALA A 263 -10.47 2.14 18.04
C ALA A 263 -9.42 3.13 17.51
N VAL A 264 -9.43 4.38 18.00
CA VAL A 264 -8.44 5.42 17.66
C VAL A 264 -7.05 5.02 18.15
N PHE A 265 -6.94 4.52 19.38
CA PHE A 265 -5.66 4.07 19.92
C PHE A 265 -5.09 2.90 19.10
N ALA A 266 -5.89 1.88 18.80
CA ALA A 266 -5.45 0.72 18.03
C ALA A 266 -5.02 1.10 16.60
N ALA A 267 -5.84 1.89 15.88
CA ALA A 267 -5.50 2.37 14.55
C ALA A 267 -4.25 3.26 14.55
N GLY A 268 -4.14 4.17 15.52
CA GLY A 268 -2.99 5.05 15.70
C GLY A 268 -1.70 4.28 15.97
N TRP A 269 -1.74 3.33 16.90
CA TRP A 269 -0.59 2.49 17.22
C TRP A 269 -0.15 1.63 16.03
N LEU A 270 -1.09 0.93 15.39
CA LEU A 270 -0.78 0.13 14.21
C LEU A 270 -0.18 0.98 13.08
N SER A 271 -0.69 2.22 12.90
CA SER A 271 -0.16 3.16 11.91
C SER A 271 1.24 3.66 12.28
N LEU A 272 1.52 3.88 13.55
CA LEU A 272 2.86 4.27 14.03
C LEU A 272 3.89 3.15 13.79
N VAL A 273 3.56 1.92 14.18
CA VAL A 273 4.42 0.76 13.94
C VAL A 273 4.60 0.53 12.43
N LYS A 274 3.52 0.69 11.65
CA LYS A 274 3.58 0.64 10.19
C LYS A 274 4.49 1.71 9.61
N ALA A 275 4.43 2.95 10.10
CA ALA A 275 5.32 4.02 9.65
C ALA A 275 6.79 3.66 9.87
N GLY A 276 7.12 3.07 11.03
CA GLY A 276 8.46 2.57 11.34
C GLY A 276 8.91 1.46 10.38
N TYR A 277 8.04 0.52 10.08
CA TYR A 277 8.36 -0.58 9.17
C TYR A 277 8.37 -0.13 7.70
N SER A 278 7.26 0.44 7.24
CA SER A 278 7.06 0.77 5.83
C SER A 278 7.90 1.96 5.38
N GLY A 279 8.18 2.94 6.25
CA GLY A 279 9.05 4.07 5.94
C GLY A 279 10.50 3.66 5.63
N VAL A 280 10.94 2.51 6.17
CA VAL A 280 12.30 1.99 5.97
C VAL A 280 12.37 0.93 4.88
N LEU A 281 11.31 0.17 4.68
CA LEU A 281 11.25 -0.98 3.77
C LEU A 281 11.68 -0.64 2.32
N PRO A 282 11.25 0.46 1.68
CA PRO A 282 11.62 0.75 0.28
C PRO A 282 13.12 0.85 0.07
N SER A 283 13.84 1.51 0.98
CA SER A 283 15.29 1.62 0.92
C SER A 283 15.99 0.27 1.14
N GLN A 284 15.43 -0.61 1.98
CA GLN A 284 15.93 -1.97 2.18
C GLN A 284 15.72 -2.82 0.93
N LEU A 285 14.54 -2.76 0.30
CA LEU A 285 14.25 -3.51 -0.91
C LEU A 285 15.14 -3.09 -2.09
N SER A 286 15.40 -1.78 -2.24
CA SER A 286 16.26 -1.28 -3.32
C SER A 286 17.69 -1.80 -3.24
N GLU A 287 18.15 -2.21 -2.06
CA GLU A 287 19.51 -2.74 -1.85
C GLU A 287 19.59 -4.27 -2.01
N LEU A 288 18.47 -4.97 -2.14
CA LEU A 288 18.45 -6.42 -2.38
C LEU A 288 18.80 -6.79 -3.81
N PHE A 289 18.52 -5.89 -4.76
CA PHE A 289 18.67 -6.18 -6.18
C PHE A 289 19.86 -5.43 -6.80
N PRO A 290 20.58 -6.07 -7.73
CA PRO A 290 21.60 -5.41 -8.56
C PRO A 290 20.98 -4.22 -9.35
N THR A 291 21.77 -3.18 -9.58
CA THR A 291 21.30 -1.94 -10.22
C THR A 291 20.54 -2.15 -11.54
N PRO A 292 20.99 -3.03 -12.47
CA PRO A 292 20.30 -3.20 -13.76
C PRO A 292 18.88 -3.75 -13.68
N VAL A 293 18.57 -4.52 -12.62
CA VAL A 293 17.27 -5.21 -12.44
C VAL A 293 16.49 -4.72 -11.23
N ARG A 294 17.02 -3.71 -10.52
CA ARG A 294 16.48 -3.21 -9.23
C ARG A 294 15.03 -2.76 -9.33
N ALA A 295 14.73 -1.90 -10.29
CA ALA A 295 13.38 -1.33 -10.41
C ALA A 295 12.32 -2.43 -10.62
N ILE A 296 12.58 -3.37 -11.51
CA ILE A 296 11.68 -4.48 -11.79
C ILE A 296 11.63 -5.49 -10.65
N GLY A 297 12.78 -5.84 -10.06
CA GLY A 297 12.85 -6.74 -8.92
C GLY A 297 12.03 -6.24 -7.73
N VAL A 298 12.20 -4.98 -7.37
CA VAL A 298 11.41 -4.31 -6.31
C VAL A 298 9.93 -4.26 -6.68
N SER A 299 9.60 -3.76 -7.90
CA SER A 299 8.21 -3.63 -8.34
C SER A 299 7.46 -4.95 -8.35
N LEU A 300 8.05 -5.99 -8.96
CA LEU A 300 7.38 -7.27 -9.12
C LEU A 300 7.21 -7.98 -7.78
N SER A 301 8.26 -8.02 -6.96
CA SER A 301 8.20 -8.62 -5.62
C SER A 301 7.18 -7.91 -4.74
N PHE A 302 7.16 -6.57 -4.75
CA PHE A 302 6.20 -5.78 -3.98
C PHE A 302 4.77 -5.96 -4.51
N ALA A 303 4.55 -5.98 -5.84
CA ALA A 303 3.24 -6.17 -6.44
C ALA A 303 2.64 -7.54 -6.11
N VAL A 304 3.46 -8.60 -6.12
CA VAL A 304 3.02 -9.94 -5.70
C VAL A 304 2.69 -9.94 -4.20
N ALA A 305 3.56 -9.36 -3.36
CA ALA A 305 3.31 -9.27 -1.92
C ALA A 305 2.05 -8.47 -1.59
N VAL A 306 1.80 -7.34 -2.26
CA VAL A 306 0.54 -6.58 -2.10
C VAL A 306 -0.66 -7.43 -2.49
N THR A 307 -0.58 -8.18 -3.59
CA THR A 307 -1.70 -9.02 -4.05
C THR A 307 -1.99 -10.12 -3.04
N VAL A 308 -0.97 -10.87 -2.62
CA VAL A 308 -1.11 -12.05 -1.75
C VAL A 308 -1.40 -11.64 -0.30
N PHE A 309 -0.60 -10.76 0.29
CA PHE A 309 -0.69 -10.45 1.71
C PHE A 309 -1.54 -9.21 2.01
N GLY A 310 -1.69 -8.29 1.04
CA GLY A 310 -2.53 -7.09 1.19
C GLY A 310 -3.95 -7.31 0.70
N GLY A 311 -4.11 -7.56 -0.61
CA GLY A 311 -5.41 -7.62 -1.26
C GLY A 311 -6.36 -8.65 -0.67
N PHE A 312 -5.84 -9.79 -0.21
CA PHE A 312 -6.64 -10.83 0.46
C PHE A 312 -6.88 -10.55 1.95
N THR A 313 -6.24 -9.56 2.58
CA THR A 313 -6.40 -9.29 4.02
C THR A 313 -7.86 -9.12 4.45
N PRO A 314 -8.70 -8.28 3.80
CA PRO A 314 -10.10 -8.14 4.21
C PRO A 314 -10.90 -9.44 4.04
N PHE A 315 -10.65 -10.18 2.96
CA PHE A 315 -11.29 -11.47 2.71
C PHE A 315 -10.90 -12.49 3.78
N VAL A 316 -9.60 -12.69 4.02
CA VAL A 316 -9.08 -13.62 5.03
C VAL A 316 -9.59 -13.24 6.42
N SER A 317 -9.61 -11.95 6.75
CA SER A 317 -10.11 -11.46 8.03
C SER A 317 -11.61 -11.81 8.22
N THR A 318 -12.43 -11.52 7.23
CA THR A 318 -13.87 -11.80 7.28
C THR A 318 -14.13 -13.31 7.29
N TRP A 319 -13.39 -14.08 6.49
CA TRP A 319 -13.52 -15.54 6.45
C TRP A 319 -13.11 -16.18 7.78
N LEU A 320 -11.99 -15.77 8.37
CA LEU A 320 -11.55 -16.27 9.67
C LEU A 320 -12.58 -15.98 10.78
N ILE A 321 -13.19 -14.79 10.80
CA ILE A 321 -14.25 -14.47 11.76
C ILE A 321 -15.45 -15.38 11.53
N ALA A 322 -15.88 -15.56 10.28
CA ALA A 322 -17.04 -16.40 9.95
C ALA A 322 -16.85 -17.87 10.36
N GLU A 323 -15.64 -18.44 10.10
CA GLU A 323 -15.33 -19.83 10.41
C GLU A 323 -15.12 -20.09 11.92
N THR A 324 -14.47 -19.13 12.61
CA THR A 324 -14.09 -19.32 14.02
C THR A 324 -15.12 -18.76 15.01
N GLY A 325 -16.04 -17.91 14.54
CA GLY A 325 -16.93 -17.14 15.42
C GLY A 325 -16.21 -16.15 16.34
N ASN A 326 -14.91 -15.88 16.09
CA ASN A 326 -14.07 -15.09 16.98
C ASN A 326 -13.61 -13.81 16.30
N SER A 327 -14.07 -12.66 16.78
CA SER A 327 -13.69 -11.34 16.26
C SER A 327 -12.18 -11.01 16.41
N LEU A 328 -11.43 -11.78 17.22
CA LEU A 328 -9.96 -11.62 17.34
C LEU A 328 -9.18 -12.28 16.20
N SER A 329 -9.83 -13.11 15.38
CA SER A 329 -9.17 -13.92 14.35
C SER A 329 -8.32 -13.12 13.35
N PRO A 330 -8.67 -11.89 12.93
CA PRO A 330 -7.84 -11.08 12.05
C PRO A 330 -6.44 -10.78 12.62
N SER A 331 -6.32 -10.71 13.96
CA SER A 331 -5.02 -10.47 14.60
C SER A 331 -4.01 -11.58 14.32
N PHE A 332 -4.45 -12.85 14.29
CA PHE A 332 -3.58 -13.99 13.99
C PHE A 332 -3.03 -13.95 12.58
N TYR A 333 -3.82 -13.50 11.61
CA TYR A 333 -3.34 -13.30 10.25
C TYR A 333 -2.24 -12.24 10.17
N ILE A 334 -2.42 -11.09 10.85
CA ILE A 334 -1.39 -10.04 10.89
C ILE A 334 -0.14 -10.52 11.63
N MET A 335 -0.28 -11.26 12.72
CA MET A 335 0.86 -11.87 13.41
C MET A 335 1.61 -12.87 12.52
N PHE A 336 0.89 -13.69 11.75
CA PHE A 336 1.48 -14.61 10.78
C PHE A 336 2.32 -13.86 9.73
N THR A 337 1.78 -12.79 9.14
CA THR A 337 2.51 -12.00 8.15
C THR A 337 3.69 -11.25 8.77
N ALA A 338 3.60 -10.82 10.04
CA ALA A 338 4.71 -10.25 10.78
C ALA A 338 5.83 -11.27 11.03
N ALA A 339 5.48 -12.50 11.44
CA ALA A 339 6.44 -13.59 11.61
C ALA A 339 7.16 -13.93 10.30
N LEU A 340 6.40 -14.01 9.20
CA LEU A 340 6.97 -14.25 7.86
C LEU A 340 7.97 -13.15 7.48
N SER A 341 7.61 -11.89 7.75
CA SER A 341 8.50 -10.76 7.48
C SER A 341 9.76 -10.78 8.35
N LEU A 342 9.64 -11.13 9.62
CA LEU A 342 10.80 -11.29 10.51
C LEU A 342 11.74 -12.38 10.04
N ILE A 343 11.21 -13.53 9.62
CA ILE A 343 12.00 -14.64 9.04
C ILE A 343 12.74 -14.15 7.79
N ALA A 344 12.04 -13.49 6.87
CA ALA A 344 12.67 -12.94 5.67
C ALA A 344 13.81 -11.96 5.99
N LEU A 345 13.61 -11.06 6.97
CA LEU A 345 14.62 -10.09 7.40
C LEU A 345 15.88 -10.76 8.01
N VAL A 346 15.73 -11.87 8.71
CA VAL A 346 16.88 -12.66 9.21
C VAL A 346 17.74 -13.16 8.05
N PHE A 347 17.13 -13.70 7.00
CA PHE A 347 17.87 -14.17 5.82
C PHE A 347 18.47 -13.02 5.01
N VAL A 348 17.77 -11.89 4.86
CA VAL A 348 18.31 -10.67 4.25
C VAL A 348 19.56 -10.20 4.97
N ARG A 349 19.54 -10.17 6.30
CA ARG A 349 20.69 -9.77 7.11
C ARG A 349 21.88 -10.72 6.95
N ARG A 350 21.66 -12.05 6.94
CA ARG A 350 22.72 -13.05 6.77
C ARG A 350 23.42 -12.95 5.42
N ARG A 351 22.69 -12.65 4.34
CA ARG A 351 23.28 -12.50 3.00
C ARG A 351 24.11 -11.21 2.86
N ARG A 352 23.71 -10.15 3.55
CA ARG A 352 24.39 -8.87 3.46
C ARG A 352 25.67 -8.81 4.31
N TYR A 353 25.72 -9.60 5.37
CA TYR A 353 26.85 -9.72 6.29
C TYR A 353 27.14 -11.22 6.50
N PRO A 354 27.76 -11.89 5.50
CA PRO A 354 28.24 -13.24 5.72
C PRO A 354 29.30 -13.19 6.84
N ARG A 355 29.12 -14.02 7.86
CA ARG A 355 30.07 -14.16 8.98
C ARG A 355 31.36 -14.78 8.51
#